data_ec50dcba1c74bd67171c9d7d03816a7e
#
_entry.id   ec50dcba1c74bd67171c9d7d03816a7e
#
_cell.length_a   1.000
_cell.length_b   1.000
_cell.length_c   1.000
_cell.angle_alpha   90.00
_cell.angle_beta   90.00
_cell.angle_gamma   90.00
#
_symmetry.space_group_name_H-M   'P 1'
#
loop_
_entity.id
_entity.type
_entity.pdbx_description
1 polymer ?
#
loop_
_entity_poly.entity_id
_entity_poly.type
_entity_poly.pdbx_seq_one_letter_code
_entity_poly.pdbx_strand_id
1 'polypeptide(L)'
;MLAHVLRAQAAIFLVATLALTACSGMRIVDSDVTAFSAWTAAPPAPGTRYRFERLPSQTAATQQDRIEELATTSLSKVGMALSPDGARYSVQVLLSTEILQRYPTSGFGGFDGFGGFGGGGRFGSSIGLSFPLGSGEPYYKRSLTVFMRDLSTQKVVFETRALHEGVWSDGLAVLPAMLDSALLGFPQPPTGTRRINVETAR
;
A
#
# COMPACT_ATOMS: atom_id res chain seq x y z
N MET A 1 46.14 22.77 28.88
CA MET A 1 46.14 21.70 27.88
C MET A 1 45.03 20.66 28.13
N LEU A 2 44.84 20.15 29.36
CA LEU A 2 43.83 19.12 29.66
C LEU A 2 42.38 19.53 29.30
N ALA A 3 42.00 20.79 29.54
CA ALA A 3 40.66 21.30 29.28
C ALA A 3 40.29 21.37 27.77
N HIS A 4 41.27 21.54 26.91
CA HIS A 4 41.04 21.55 25.45
C HIS A 4 40.85 20.13 24.90
N VAL A 5 41.55 19.15 25.44
CA VAL A 5 41.44 17.73 25.08
C VAL A 5 40.07 17.19 25.50
N LEU A 6 39.58 17.49 26.69
CA LEU A 6 38.26 17.12 27.16
C LEU A 6 37.11 17.70 26.32
N ARG A 7 37.23 18.99 25.88
CA ARG A 7 36.23 19.62 24.99
C ARG A 7 36.24 19.02 23.61
N ALA A 8 37.42 18.68 23.08
CA ALA A 8 37.49 18.02 21.76
C ALA A 8 36.89 16.62 21.80
N GLN A 9 37.13 15.85 22.86
CA GLN A 9 36.52 14.52 23.02
C GLN A 9 35.01 14.59 23.19
N ALA A 10 34.48 15.55 23.96
CA ALA A 10 33.05 15.76 24.12
C ALA A 10 32.37 16.14 22.79
N ALA A 11 32.99 16.96 21.92
CA ALA A 11 32.51 17.33 20.64
C ALA A 11 32.47 16.13 19.65
N ILE A 12 33.48 15.27 19.68
CA ILE A 12 33.53 14.05 18.86
C ILE A 12 32.43 13.06 19.27
N PHE A 13 32.22 12.87 20.58
CA PHE A 13 31.14 12.02 21.07
C PHE A 13 29.75 12.54 20.68
N LEU A 14 29.54 13.87 20.72
CA LEU A 14 28.28 14.49 20.33
C LEU A 14 27.99 14.30 18.83
N VAL A 15 28.99 14.45 17.98
CA VAL A 15 28.87 14.22 16.54
C VAL A 15 28.64 12.74 16.21
N ALA A 16 29.30 11.83 16.92
CA ALA A 16 29.13 10.40 16.74
C ALA A 16 27.70 9.92 17.14
N THR A 17 27.14 10.49 18.22
CA THR A 17 25.76 10.16 18.62
C THR A 17 24.71 10.70 17.67
N LEU A 18 24.91 11.86 17.03
CA LEU A 18 24.01 12.37 16.00
C LEU A 18 24.03 11.51 14.71
N ALA A 19 25.17 10.91 14.39
CA ALA A 19 25.27 10.07 13.19
C ALA A 19 24.55 8.71 13.32
N LEU A 20 24.34 8.22 14.55
CA LEU A 20 23.65 6.93 14.78
C LEU A 20 22.13 7.02 14.70
N THR A 21 21.54 8.21 14.72
CA THR A 21 20.08 8.39 14.60
C THR A 21 19.57 8.42 13.16
N ALA A 22 20.43 8.35 12.17
CA ALA A 22 20.09 8.43 10.75
C ALA A 22 19.59 7.12 10.11
N CYS A 23 19.48 6.01 10.85
CA CYS A 23 18.83 4.80 10.36
C CYS A 23 17.30 4.91 10.48
N SER A 24 16.69 5.82 9.71
CA SER A 24 15.25 5.74 9.46
C SER A 24 15.01 4.49 8.62
N GLY A 25 14.31 3.50 9.19
CA GLY A 25 13.96 2.29 8.46
C GLY A 25 13.18 2.65 7.20
N MET A 26 13.73 2.38 6.03
CA MET A 26 13.02 2.51 4.76
C MET A 26 12.08 1.32 4.59
N ARG A 27 10.89 1.58 4.07
CA ARG A 27 9.93 0.56 3.63
C ARG A 27 9.93 0.52 2.12
N ILE A 28 9.88 -0.68 1.57
CA ILE A 28 9.63 -0.87 0.15
C ILE A 28 8.16 -1.26 0.00
N VAL A 29 7.41 -0.44 -0.71
CA VAL A 29 6.02 -0.72 -1.09
C VAL A 29 6.06 -1.21 -2.53
N ASP A 30 5.89 -2.50 -2.71
CA ASP A 30 5.74 -3.11 -4.02
C ASP A 30 4.28 -3.11 -4.44
N SER A 31 4.01 -2.78 -5.69
CA SER A 31 2.66 -2.75 -6.24
C SER A 31 2.64 -3.37 -7.63
N ASP A 32 1.69 -4.27 -7.86
CA ASP A 32 1.38 -4.76 -9.19
C ASP A 32 0.38 -3.81 -9.84
N VAL A 33 0.84 -3.08 -10.86
CA VAL A 33 0.09 -1.99 -11.50
C VAL A 33 -0.34 -2.38 -12.90
N THR A 34 -1.64 -2.18 -13.17
CA THR A 34 -2.23 -2.29 -14.51
C THR A 34 -2.92 -0.97 -14.82
N ALA A 35 -2.64 -0.39 -15.99
CA ALA A 35 -3.23 0.89 -16.36
C ALA A 35 -3.63 0.90 -17.82
N PHE A 36 -4.72 1.63 -18.12
CA PHE A 36 -5.30 1.80 -19.44
C PHE A 36 -5.55 3.28 -19.70
N SER A 37 -5.31 3.72 -20.93
CA SER A 37 -5.66 5.06 -21.38
C SER A 37 -6.36 5.01 -22.72
N ALA A 38 -7.45 5.77 -22.85
CA ALA A 38 -8.26 5.87 -24.07
C ALA A 38 -8.68 7.34 -24.27
N TRP A 39 -7.68 8.21 -24.43
CA TRP A 39 -7.92 9.64 -24.63
C TRP A 39 -8.70 9.88 -25.94
N THR A 40 -9.87 10.49 -25.84
CA THR A 40 -10.71 10.82 -27.00
C THR A 40 -10.18 12.01 -27.80
N ALA A 41 -9.29 12.78 -27.19
CA ALA A 41 -8.54 13.90 -27.76
C ALA A 41 -7.07 13.77 -27.35
N ALA A 42 -6.30 14.85 -27.47
CA ALA A 42 -4.93 14.85 -26.95
C ALA A 42 -4.90 14.54 -25.45
N PRO A 43 -3.88 13.79 -24.99
CA PRO A 43 -3.66 13.55 -23.56
C PRO A 43 -3.62 14.86 -22.76
N PRO A 44 -3.95 14.83 -21.45
CA PRO A 44 -3.93 16.05 -20.64
C PRO A 44 -2.54 16.67 -20.60
N ALA A 45 -2.48 17.96 -20.85
CA ALA A 45 -1.26 18.77 -20.67
C ALA A 45 -1.05 19.11 -19.18
N PRO A 46 0.19 19.42 -18.76
CA PRO A 46 0.43 19.93 -17.43
C PRO A 46 -0.46 21.13 -17.08
N GLY A 47 -0.98 21.17 -15.87
CA GLY A 47 -1.94 22.17 -15.42
C GLY A 47 -3.39 21.88 -15.78
N THR A 48 -3.69 20.75 -16.43
CA THR A 48 -5.07 20.36 -16.73
C THR A 48 -5.86 20.15 -15.42
N ARG A 49 -7.05 20.80 -15.38
CA ARG A 49 -7.86 20.85 -14.17
C ARG A 49 -8.73 19.63 -14.02
N TYR A 50 -8.84 19.16 -12.77
CA TYR A 50 -9.74 18.09 -12.38
C TYR A 50 -10.50 18.42 -11.10
N ARG A 51 -11.59 17.66 -10.85
CA ARG A 51 -12.31 17.61 -9.59
C ARG A 51 -12.45 16.17 -9.12
N PHE A 52 -12.61 15.95 -7.83
CA PHE A 52 -12.98 14.62 -7.35
C PHE A 52 -14.45 14.31 -7.59
N GLU A 53 -14.75 13.06 -7.86
CA GLU A 53 -16.08 12.49 -7.96
C GLU A 53 -16.18 11.35 -6.96
N ARG A 54 -17.25 11.33 -6.16
CA ARG A 54 -17.47 10.32 -5.13
C ARG A 54 -18.68 9.47 -5.45
N LEU A 55 -18.57 8.17 -5.18
CA LEU A 55 -19.75 7.31 -5.10
C LEU A 55 -20.58 7.68 -3.86
N PRO A 56 -21.92 7.42 -3.87
CA PRO A 56 -22.74 7.64 -2.67
C PRO A 56 -22.20 6.96 -1.41
N SER A 57 -21.62 5.77 -1.54
CA SER A 57 -20.97 5.03 -0.44
C SER A 57 -19.72 5.72 0.12
N GLN A 58 -19.03 6.53 -0.67
CA GLN A 58 -17.82 7.25 -0.27
C GLN A 58 -18.14 8.59 0.41
N THR A 59 -19.32 9.15 0.14
CA THR A 59 -19.72 10.47 0.68
C THR A 59 -19.82 10.47 2.21
N ALA A 60 -20.15 9.32 2.80
CA ALA A 60 -20.26 9.15 4.25
C ALA A 60 -18.96 8.63 4.90
N ALA A 61 -17.92 8.36 4.13
CA ALA A 61 -16.69 7.75 4.64
C ALA A 61 -15.71 8.81 5.12
N THR A 62 -15.48 8.89 6.42
CA THR A 62 -14.52 9.83 7.06
C THR A 62 -13.10 9.72 6.48
N GLN A 63 -12.74 8.55 5.95
CA GLN A 63 -11.42 8.30 5.39
C GLN A 63 -11.25 8.87 3.97
N GLN A 64 -12.35 9.13 3.25
CA GLN A 64 -12.31 9.56 1.86
C GLN A 64 -11.62 10.91 1.66
N ASP A 65 -11.83 11.85 2.57
CA ASP A 65 -11.17 13.17 2.52
C ASP A 65 -9.63 13.01 2.58
N ARG A 66 -9.16 12.12 3.44
CA ARG A 66 -7.72 11.85 3.57
C ARG A 66 -7.15 11.14 2.35
N ILE A 67 -7.90 10.23 1.75
CA ILE A 67 -7.51 9.55 0.50
C ILE A 67 -7.36 10.58 -0.63
N GLU A 68 -8.31 11.50 -0.78
CA GLU A 68 -8.28 12.53 -1.81
C GLU A 68 -7.17 13.56 -1.59
N GLU A 69 -6.87 13.91 -0.33
CA GLU A 69 -5.73 14.77 0.00
C GLU A 69 -4.40 14.14 -0.45
N LEU A 70 -4.18 12.87 -0.14
CA LEU A 70 -3.01 12.13 -0.56
C LEU A 70 -2.96 11.97 -2.09
N ALA A 71 -4.11 11.71 -2.72
CA ALA A 71 -4.22 11.61 -4.16
C ALA A 71 -3.92 12.94 -4.86
N THR A 72 -4.32 14.07 -4.27
CA THR A 72 -4.01 15.41 -4.80
C THR A 72 -2.51 15.62 -4.92
N THR A 73 -1.74 15.18 -3.92
CA THR A 73 -0.28 15.27 -3.94
C THR A 73 0.31 14.46 -5.10
N SER A 74 -0.13 13.22 -5.30
CA SER A 74 0.39 12.36 -6.38
C SER A 74 -0.09 12.81 -7.77
N LEU A 75 -1.33 13.30 -7.90
CA LEU A 75 -1.84 13.87 -9.14
C LEU A 75 -1.10 15.15 -9.53
N SER A 76 -0.71 15.97 -8.56
CA SER A 76 0.08 17.17 -8.85
C SER A 76 1.48 16.85 -9.40
N LYS A 77 2.11 15.76 -8.95
CA LYS A 77 3.40 15.28 -9.47
C LYS A 77 3.33 14.92 -10.96
N VAL A 78 2.17 14.45 -11.43
CA VAL A 78 1.95 14.13 -12.84
C VAL A 78 1.30 15.28 -13.63
N GLY A 79 1.31 16.50 -13.06
CA GLY A 79 0.91 17.71 -13.74
C GLY A 79 -0.59 18.02 -13.72
N MET A 80 -1.39 17.31 -12.93
CA MET A 80 -2.81 17.60 -12.79
C MET A 80 -3.06 18.65 -11.70
N ALA A 81 -4.03 19.54 -11.91
CA ALA A 81 -4.37 20.62 -10.98
C ALA A 81 -5.77 20.44 -10.41
N LEU A 82 -5.89 20.36 -9.08
CA LEU A 82 -7.19 20.30 -8.41
C LEU A 82 -7.87 21.67 -8.54
N SER A 83 -8.97 21.75 -9.25
CA SER A 83 -9.77 22.95 -9.42
C SER A 83 -11.20 22.53 -9.76
N PRO A 84 -12.13 22.50 -8.80
CA PRO A 84 -13.53 22.12 -9.06
C PRO A 84 -14.18 22.99 -10.11
N ASP A 85 -13.86 24.28 -10.11
CA ASP A 85 -14.33 25.24 -11.10
C ASP A 85 -13.55 25.12 -12.40
N GLY A 86 -14.25 24.79 -13.48
CA GLY A 86 -13.64 24.63 -14.81
C GLY A 86 -12.82 23.33 -14.95
N ALA A 87 -13.10 22.31 -14.15
CA ALA A 87 -12.52 21.00 -14.30
C ALA A 87 -12.91 20.38 -15.67
N ARG A 88 -11.91 19.86 -16.37
CA ARG A 88 -12.13 19.06 -17.59
C ARG A 88 -12.40 17.59 -17.27
N TYR A 89 -11.77 17.08 -16.21
CA TYR A 89 -11.89 15.69 -15.80
C TYR A 89 -12.46 15.57 -14.40
N SER A 90 -13.20 14.48 -14.16
CA SER A 90 -13.44 14.00 -12.80
C SER A 90 -12.51 12.84 -12.49
N VAL A 91 -12.01 12.80 -11.25
CA VAL A 91 -11.15 11.76 -10.74
C VAL A 91 -11.84 11.07 -9.59
N GLN A 92 -11.92 9.75 -9.65
CA GLN A 92 -12.45 8.91 -8.59
C GLN A 92 -11.34 8.01 -8.06
N VAL A 93 -11.18 7.97 -6.74
CA VAL A 93 -10.16 7.15 -6.07
C VAL A 93 -10.88 6.17 -5.15
N LEU A 94 -10.63 4.88 -5.35
CA LEU A 94 -11.15 3.80 -4.54
C LEU A 94 -10.00 3.04 -3.88
N LEU A 95 -10.05 2.94 -2.56
CA LEU A 95 -9.13 2.11 -1.79
C LEU A 95 -9.94 1.03 -1.08
N SER A 96 -9.57 -0.22 -1.30
CA SER A 96 -10.10 -1.39 -0.59
C SER A 96 -8.98 -2.10 0.13
N THR A 97 -9.24 -2.55 1.37
CA THR A 97 -8.31 -3.36 2.15
C THR A 97 -9.00 -4.63 2.58
N GLU A 98 -8.39 -5.77 2.28
CA GLU A 98 -8.80 -7.09 2.70
C GLU A 98 -7.76 -7.65 3.66
N ILE A 99 -8.21 -8.21 4.78
CA ILE A 99 -7.33 -8.84 5.77
C ILE A 99 -7.32 -10.35 5.49
N LEU A 100 -6.16 -10.85 5.10
CA LEU A 100 -5.94 -12.25 4.88
C LEU A 100 -5.31 -12.85 6.14
N GLN A 101 -6.04 -13.68 6.85
CA GLN A 101 -5.48 -14.49 7.93
C GLN A 101 -4.80 -15.70 7.28
N ARG A 102 -3.46 -15.69 7.25
CA ARG A 102 -2.71 -16.91 6.97
C ARG A 102 -2.79 -17.80 8.19
N TYR A 103 -3.72 -18.73 8.20
CA TYR A 103 -3.58 -19.86 9.08
C TYR A 103 -2.35 -20.65 8.60
N PRO A 104 -1.34 -20.86 9.45
CA PRO A 104 -0.33 -21.84 9.10
C PRO A 104 -1.09 -23.15 8.91
N THR A 105 -1.20 -23.60 7.68
CA THR A 105 -1.47 -25.00 7.43
C THR A 105 -0.27 -25.73 7.99
N SER A 106 -0.31 -26.04 9.28
CA SER A 106 0.51 -27.08 9.82
C SER A 106 0.17 -28.31 8.99
N GLY A 107 1.01 -28.52 7.98
CA GLY A 107 1.04 -29.79 7.27
C GLY A 107 1.43 -30.87 8.27
N PHE A 108 0.49 -31.24 9.10
CA PHE A 108 0.49 -32.56 9.68
C PHE A 108 0.16 -33.47 8.51
N GLY A 109 1.20 -33.73 7.71
CA GLY A 109 1.22 -34.79 6.73
C GLY A 109 0.68 -36.00 7.39
N GLY A 110 -0.39 -36.54 6.78
CA GLY A 110 -1.02 -37.76 7.22
C GLY A 110 0.02 -38.80 7.53
N PHE A 111 0.03 -39.27 8.75
CA PHE A 111 0.44 -40.62 9.06
C PHE A 111 -0.71 -41.53 8.62
N ASP A 112 -0.82 -41.71 7.29
CA ASP A 112 -1.46 -42.87 6.75
C ASP A 112 -0.61 -44.10 7.13
N GLY A 113 -1.19 -44.91 7.94
CA GLY A 113 -0.89 -46.33 7.95
C GLY A 113 0.40 -46.73 8.64
N PHE A 114 0.26 -47.29 9.78
CA PHE A 114 0.64 -48.68 9.94
C PHE A 114 -0.02 -49.24 11.21
N GLY A 115 -0.89 -50.19 11.02
CA GLY A 115 -1.42 -50.98 12.06
C GLY A 115 -0.31 -51.79 12.75
N GLY A 116 -0.45 -51.99 14.04
CA GLY A 116 0.46 -52.82 14.78
C GLY A 116 0.05 -52.93 16.24
N PHE A 117 -0.79 -53.90 16.49
CA PHE A 117 -0.81 -54.80 17.66
C PHE A 117 -0.26 -54.33 19.03
N GLY A 118 -1.11 -54.42 20.01
CA GLY A 118 -0.66 -55.04 21.27
C GLY A 118 -0.73 -54.17 22.51
N GLY A 119 -1.65 -54.54 23.42
CA GLY A 119 -1.32 -54.49 24.82
C GLY A 119 -1.90 -53.38 25.68
N GLY A 120 -2.95 -53.71 26.37
CA GLY A 120 -3.50 -53.23 27.59
C GLY A 120 -2.81 -52.16 28.40
N GLY A 121 -3.56 -51.16 28.79
CA GLY A 121 -3.11 -50.18 29.77
C GLY A 121 -4.16 -49.10 29.98
N ARG A 122 -4.78 -49.14 31.11
CA ARG A 122 -5.81 -48.25 31.65
C ARG A 122 -5.42 -46.79 31.66
N PHE A 123 -6.43 -45.94 31.45
CA PHE A 123 -6.55 -44.56 31.89
C PHE A 123 -5.50 -43.53 31.37
N GLY A 124 -5.95 -42.73 30.48
CA GLY A 124 -5.30 -41.51 30.08
C GLY A 124 -6.13 -40.79 29.03
N SER A 125 -7.29 -40.25 29.42
CA SER A 125 -8.02 -39.29 28.60
C SER A 125 -7.20 -38.03 28.49
N SER A 126 -6.21 -37.99 27.58
CA SER A 126 -5.59 -36.76 27.18
C SER A 126 -6.54 -36.08 26.20
N ILE A 127 -7.41 -35.22 26.72
CA ILE A 127 -8.05 -34.20 25.90
C ILE A 127 -6.92 -33.30 25.40
N GLY A 128 -6.41 -33.63 24.22
CA GLY A 128 -5.46 -32.80 23.51
C GLY A 128 -6.18 -31.52 23.10
N LEU A 129 -6.19 -30.55 23.99
CA LEU A 129 -6.50 -29.18 23.62
C LEU A 129 -5.35 -28.69 22.74
N SER A 130 -5.49 -28.96 21.44
CA SER A 130 -4.65 -28.34 20.42
C SER A 130 -5.06 -26.87 20.36
N PHE A 131 -4.46 -26.06 21.21
CA PHE A 131 -4.47 -24.63 20.99
C PHE A 131 -3.61 -24.38 19.74
N PRO A 132 -4.16 -23.82 18.66
CA PRO A 132 -3.32 -23.32 17.59
C PRO A 132 -2.57 -22.11 18.14
N LEU A 133 -1.41 -22.33 18.77
CA LEU A 133 -0.45 -21.31 19.18
C LEU A 133 0.31 -20.80 17.94
N GLY A 134 -0.41 -20.42 16.92
CA GLY A 134 0.11 -19.79 15.75
C GLY A 134 -0.88 -18.69 15.35
N SER A 135 -0.84 -17.55 16.03
CA SER A 135 -1.42 -16.34 15.50
C SER A 135 -0.60 -15.96 14.26
N GLY A 136 -1.00 -16.47 13.09
CA GLY A 136 -0.45 -16.00 11.84
C GLY A 136 -0.58 -14.49 11.80
N GLU A 137 0.52 -13.78 11.58
CA GLU A 137 0.46 -12.33 11.45
C GLU A 137 -0.53 -11.96 10.34
N PRO A 138 -1.43 -11.00 10.59
CA PRO A 138 -2.39 -10.59 9.59
C PRO A 138 -1.65 -10.06 8.36
N TYR A 139 -2.13 -10.45 7.19
CA TYR A 139 -1.60 -10.01 5.92
C TYR A 139 -2.67 -9.16 5.22
N TYR A 140 -2.28 -7.98 4.77
CA TYR A 140 -3.20 -7.00 4.21
C TYR A 140 -3.04 -6.94 2.70
N LYS A 141 -4.12 -7.21 1.98
CA LYS A 141 -4.21 -7.01 0.54
C LYS A 141 -4.97 -5.73 0.26
N ARG A 142 -4.31 -4.79 -0.40
CA ARG A 142 -4.87 -3.48 -0.75
C ARG A 142 -5.02 -3.35 -2.24
N SER A 143 -6.17 -2.86 -2.65
CA SER A 143 -6.47 -2.53 -4.04
C SER A 143 -6.81 -1.06 -4.14
N LEU A 144 -5.96 -0.31 -4.82
CA LEU A 144 -6.18 1.08 -5.18
C LEU A 144 -6.62 1.12 -6.64
N THR A 145 -7.74 1.80 -6.93
CA THR A 145 -8.18 2.07 -8.30
C THR A 145 -8.40 3.56 -8.47
N VAL A 146 -7.88 4.13 -9.56
CA VAL A 146 -8.09 5.53 -9.94
C VAL A 146 -8.73 5.55 -11.31
N PHE A 147 -9.91 6.16 -11.41
CA PHE A 147 -10.60 6.43 -12.65
C PHE A 147 -10.53 7.91 -12.97
N MET A 148 -10.33 8.23 -14.24
CA MET A 148 -10.47 9.59 -14.75
C MET A 148 -11.49 9.59 -15.88
N ARG A 149 -12.50 10.45 -15.74
CA ARG A 149 -13.60 10.61 -16.70
C ARG A 149 -13.51 12.00 -17.35
N ASP A 150 -13.62 12.07 -18.65
CA ASP A 150 -13.78 13.34 -19.36
C ASP A 150 -15.23 13.85 -19.17
N LEU A 151 -15.36 15.03 -18.56
CA LEU A 151 -16.66 15.61 -18.22
C LEU A 151 -17.47 16.06 -19.44
N SER A 152 -16.82 16.26 -20.60
CA SER A 152 -17.50 16.65 -21.83
C SER A 152 -18.15 15.44 -22.53
N THR A 153 -17.49 14.28 -22.49
CA THR A 153 -17.95 13.06 -23.16
C THR A 153 -18.55 12.02 -22.21
N GLN A 154 -18.37 12.22 -20.89
CA GLN A 154 -18.78 11.30 -19.83
C GLN A 154 -18.11 9.91 -19.92
N LYS A 155 -17.04 9.78 -20.69
CA LYS A 155 -16.30 8.52 -20.86
C LYS A 155 -15.12 8.44 -19.90
N VAL A 156 -14.86 7.25 -19.37
CA VAL A 156 -13.61 6.97 -18.68
C VAL A 156 -12.48 6.96 -19.70
N VAL A 157 -11.51 7.85 -19.52
CA VAL A 157 -10.38 8.04 -20.45
C VAL A 157 -9.06 7.54 -19.89
N PHE A 158 -9.01 7.30 -18.57
CA PHE A 158 -7.87 6.71 -17.89
C PHE A 158 -8.34 5.87 -16.71
N GLU A 159 -7.76 4.70 -16.56
CA GLU A 159 -7.99 3.80 -15.43
C GLU A 159 -6.67 3.19 -15.03
N THR A 160 -6.39 3.16 -13.73
CA THR A 160 -5.24 2.45 -13.19
C THR A 160 -5.60 1.73 -11.91
N ARG A 161 -5.02 0.55 -11.73
CA ARG A 161 -5.18 -0.27 -10.54
C ARG A 161 -3.82 -0.69 -10.02
N ALA A 162 -3.58 -0.45 -8.73
CA ALA A 162 -2.42 -0.93 -8.02
C ALA A 162 -2.83 -1.92 -6.93
N LEU A 163 -2.20 -3.08 -6.90
CA LEU A 163 -2.38 -4.11 -5.87
C LEU A 163 -1.12 -4.16 -5.03
N HIS A 164 -1.27 -4.05 -3.73
CA HIS A 164 -0.20 -4.19 -2.75
C HIS A 164 -0.58 -5.21 -1.70
N GLU A 165 0.36 -6.08 -1.36
CA GLU A 165 0.20 -7.06 -0.29
C GLU A 165 1.33 -6.93 0.71
N GLY A 166 1.00 -6.88 2.01
CA GLY A 166 2.02 -6.71 3.05
C GLY A 166 1.50 -6.88 4.47
N VAL A 167 2.43 -6.90 5.43
CA VAL A 167 2.14 -7.10 6.86
C VAL A 167 1.72 -5.82 7.59
N TRP A 168 1.89 -4.66 6.98
CA TRP A 168 1.61 -3.39 7.65
C TRP A 168 0.11 -3.11 7.73
N SER A 169 -0.39 -2.84 8.94
CA SER A 169 -1.82 -2.55 9.19
C SER A 169 -2.24 -1.16 8.69
N ASP A 170 -1.34 -0.18 8.70
CA ASP A 170 -1.63 1.19 8.30
C ASP A 170 -1.76 1.33 6.78
N GLY A 171 -3.00 1.33 6.31
CA GLY A 171 -3.32 1.49 4.88
C GLY A 171 -3.00 2.87 4.33
N LEU A 172 -3.12 3.91 5.15
CA LEU A 172 -2.85 5.29 4.71
C LEU A 172 -1.36 5.59 4.60
N ALA A 173 -0.52 4.90 5.38
CA ALA A 173 0.93 5.06 5.27
C ALA A 173 1.51 4.52 3.97
N VAL A 174 0.89 3.49 3.38
CA VAL A 174 1.34 2.91 2.11
C VAL A 174 0.65 3.54 0.88
N LEU A 175 -0.46 4.24 1.10
CA LEU A 175 -1.27 4.82 0.02
C LEU A 175 -0.51 5.80 -0.89
N PRO A 176 0.35 6.72 -0.39
CA PRO A 176 1.14 7.60 -1.26
C PRO A 176 2.02 6.82 -2.25
N ALA A 177 2.70 5.78 -1.78
CA ALA A 177 3.53 4.94 -2.63
C ALA A 177 2.71 4.17 -3.67
N MET A 178 1.53 3.67 -3.29
CA MET A 178 0.61 3.02 -4.23
C MET A 178 0.07 3.99 -5.28
N LEU A 179 -0.25 5.25 -4.89
CA LEU A 179 -0.69 6.30 -5.82
C LEU A 179 0.41 6.69 -6.80
N ASP A 180 1.64 6.89 -6.32
CA ASP A 180 2.79 7.21 -7.16
C ASP A 180 3.07 6.06 -8.14
N SER A 181 2.96 4.81 -7.70
CA SER A 181 3.07 3.62 -8.55
C SER A 181 1.96 3.57 -9.60
N ALA A 182 0.71 3.79 -9.19
CA ALA A 182 -0.46 3.74 -10.06
C ALA A 182 -0.42 4.80 -11.17
N LEU A 183 0.12 5.99 -10.87
CA LEU A 183 0.21 7.11 -11.80
C LEU A 183 1.52 7.12 -12.60
N LEU A 184 2.43 6.17 -12.37
CA LEU A 184 3.68 6.09 -13.11
C LEU A 184 3.44 5.81 -14.60
N GLY A 185 3.90 6.74 -15.44
CA GLY A 185 3.68 6.70 -16.90
C GLY A 185 2.42 7.43 -17.36
N PHE A 186 1.65 8.06 -16.44
CA PHE A 186 0.58 8.97 -16.84
C PHE A 186 1.11 10.08 -17.75
N PRO A 187 0.40 10.48 -18.80
CA PRO A 187 -0.92 10.04 -19.23
C PRO A 187 -0.95 8.83 -20.17
N GLN A 188 0.20 8.30 -20.56
CA GLN A 188 0.34 7.20 -21.51
C GLN A 188 1.10 6.02 -20.86
N PRO A 189 0.44 5.26 -19.97
CA PRO A 189 1.08 4.15 -19.29
C PRO A 189 1.44 3.05 -20.28
N PRO A 190 2.55 2.33 -20.05
CA PRO A 190 2.85 1.09 -20.77
C PRO A 190 1.75 0.05 -20.59
N THR A 191 1.53 -0.76 -21.61
CA THR A 191 0.56 -1.86 -21.58
C THR A 191 1.01 -3.02 -20.70
N GLY A 192 0.06 -3.71 -20.08
CA GLY A 192 0.29 -4.89 -19.25
C GLY A 192 0.52 -4.58 -17.77
N THR A 193 0.60 -5.64 -16.97
CA THR A 193 0.86 -5.54 -15.53
C THR A 193 2.35 -5.34 -15.27
N ARG A 194 2.68 -4.39 -14.40
CA ARG A 194 4.06 -4.04 -14.04
C ARG A 194 4.20 -4.07 -12.54
N ARG A 195 5.29 -4.66 -12.05
CA ARG A 195 5.67 -4.55 -10.64
C ARG A 195 6.51 -3.30 -10.42
N ILE A 196 6.06 -2.43 -9.54
CA ILE A 196 6.69 -1.15 -9.23
C ILE A 196 6.99 -1.12 -7.74
N ASN A 197 8.24 -0.81 -7.42
CA ASN A 197 8.72 -0.71 -6.04
C ASN A 197 8.96 0.76 -5.73
N VAL A 198 8.36 1.26 -4.65
CA VAL A 198 8.54 2.63 -4.16
C VAL A 198 9.10 2.56 -2.75
N GLU A 199 10.22 3.25 -2.53
CA GLU A 199 10.79 3.41 -1.22
C GLU A 199 10.07 4.55 -0.49
N THR A 200 9.66 4.31 0.75
CA THR A 200 9.03 5.30 1.61
C THR A 200 9.66 5.30 2.99
N ALA A 201 9.76 6.46 3.60
CA ALA A 201 10.19 6.59 4.99
C ALA A 201 9.17 5.92 5.93
N ARG A 202 9.65 5.39 7.03
CA ARG A 202 8.85 4.72 8.05
C ARG A 202 8.16 5.72 8.96
#